data_27b5dcc2929ba94a54136a9348f08adb
#
_entry.id   27b5dcc2929ba94a54136a9348f08adb
#
_cell.length_a   1.000
_cell.length_b   1.000
_cell.length_c   1.000
_cell.angle_alpha   90.00
_cell.angle_beta   90.00
_cell.angle_gamma   90.00
#
_symmetry.space_group_name_H-M   'P 1'
#
loop_
_entity.id
_entity.type
_entity.pdbx_description
1 polymer ?
#
loop_
_entity_poly.entity_id
_entity_poly.type
_entity_poly.pdbx_seq_one_letter_code
_entity_poly.pdbx_strand_id
1 'polypeptide(L)'
;MPWWHAVIESRHELQNPTSADKIRLLGERMELGPESHVLDMASGRGGPALLLARAFGCRITSVEQAEEFLTVARERVRAAGVDHLVELVQADGRGFPLERERYDAALCLGASFVWDGLSGSLSALAPAVAPGGFVAVGEPYWRTWPLPEGFEPDPGEDFVTLSETAGRFESAGLTVVGLIASSQDDWDRYESLHWLVLEEWLSEHSDDPQSDEFRERGRRHRERYLRWRRDLLGWAIVVGRRPEVRGVRA
;
A
#
# COMPACT_ATOMS: atom_id res chain seq x y z
N MET A 1 -21.60 0.66 13.46
CA MET A 1 -20.47 0.88 14.38
C MET A 1 -19.24 1.14 13.52
N PRO A 2 -18.45 2.19 13.79
CA PRO A 2 -17.29 2.48 12.97
C PRO A 2 -16.24 1.36 13.14
N TRP A 3 -15.69 0.95 12.02
CA TRP A 3 -14.57 0.02 12.01
C TRP A 3 -13.30 0.74 12.48
N TRP A 4 -12.46 0.07 13.28
CA TRP A 4 -11.24 0.64 13.87
C TRP A 4 -10.37 1.43 12.86
N HIS A 5 -10.05 0.81 11.71
CA HIS A 5 -9.23 1.48 10.69
C HIS A 5 -9.94 2.66 10.02
N ALA A 6 -11.26 2.63 9.88
CA ALA A 6 -12.01 3.76 9.37
C ALA A 6 -11.89 5.00 10.29
N VAL A 7 -11.78 4.77 11.60
CA VAL A 7 -11.56 5.84 12.58
C VAL A 7 -10.11 6.34 12.50
N ILE A 8 -9.13 5.50 12.79
CA ILE A 8 -7.74 5.93 12.97
C ILE A 8 -7.08 6.45 11.70
N GLU A 9 -7.52 5.99 10.51
CA GLU A 9 -7.00 6.42 9.22
C GLU A 9 -7.83 7.52 8.55
N SER A 10 -8.85 8.05 9.24
CA SER A 10 -9.80 9.02 8.66
C SER A 10 -9.14 10.29 8.13
N ARG A 11 -7.99 10.69 8.62
CA ARG A 11 -7.22 11.87 8.18
C ARG A 11 -5.96 11.54 7.38
N HIS A 12 -5.63 10.26 7.19
CA HIS A 12 -4.46 9.87 6.40
C HIS A 12 -4.70 10.12 4.90
N GLU A 13 -3.83 10.87 4.27
CA GLU A 13 -3.80 11.02 2.81
C GLU A 13 -3.26 9.77 2.13
N LEU A 14 -2.27 9.14 2.77
CA LEU A 14 -1.67 7.87 2.39
C LEU A 14 -1.83 6.90 3.57
N GLN A 15 -2.43 5.74 3.33
CA GLN A 15 -2.71 4.73 4.36
C GLN A 15 -1.53 3.77 4.57
N ASN A 16 -0.33 4.30 4.42
CA ASN A 16 0.95 3.61 4.62
C ASN A 16 1.99 4.61 5.12
N PRO A 17 3.04 4.17 5.84
CA PRO A 17 4.11 5.04 6.32
C PRO A 17 5.03 5.51 5.19
N THR A 18 4.49 6.31 4.28
CA THR A 18 5.19 6.83 3.09
C THR A 18 4.90 8.33 2.91
N SER A 19 5.38 8.93 1.82
CA SER A 19 5.17 10.33 1.51
C SER A 19 4.80 10.55 0.03
N ALA A 20 4.22 11.73 -0.27
CA ALA A 20 3.89 12.12 -1.64
C ALA A 20 5.11 12.11 -2.56
N ASP A 21 6.28 12.53 -2.07
CA ASP A 21 7.53 12.50 -2.84
C ASP A 21 7.98 11.07 -3.15
N LYS A 22 7.77 10.12 -2.23
CA LYS A 22 8.07 8.70 -2.46
C LYS A 22 7.11 8.05 -3.44
N ILE A 23 5.84 8.43 -3.44
CA ILE A 23 4.88 7.99 -4.48
C ILE A 23 5.23 8.59 -5.85
N ARG A 24 5.70 9.85 -5.90
CA ARG A 24 6.22 10.42 -7.16
C ARG A 24 7.46 9.66 -7.64
N LEU A 25 8.43 9.41 -6.76
CA LEU A 25 9.61 8.61 -7.07
C LEU A 25 9.22 7.20 -7.58
N LEU A 26 8.17 6.60 -7.02
CA LEU A 26 7.62 5.33 -7.51
C LEU A 26 7.19 5.45 -8.98
N GLY A 27 6.44 6.48 -9.34
CA GLY A 27 6.02 6.72 -10.72
C GLY A 27 7.21 6.93 -11.68
N GLU A 28 8.24 7.65 -11.24
CA GLU A 28 9.50 7.81 -12.00
C GLU A 28 10.21 6.48 -12.21
N ARG A 29 10.28 5.62 -11.17
CA ARG A 29 10.90 4.29 -11.25
C ARG A 29 10.14 3.32 -12.15
N MET A 30 8.84 3.53 -12.30
CA MET A 30 7.98 2.76 -13.21
C MET A 30 7.84 3.43 -14.59
N GLU A 31 8.62 4.46 -14.87
CA GLU A 31 8.64 5.15 -16.17
C GLU A 31 7.25 5.61 -16.63
N LEU A 32 6.37 6.02 -15.67
CA LEU A 32 4.99 6.39 -15.97
C LEU A 32 4.90 7.69 -16.80
N GLY A 33 3.92 7.71 -17.70
CA GLY A 33 3.59 8.87 -18.52
C GLY A 33 2.12 8.85 -18.95
N PRO A 34 1.67 9.82 -19.79
CA PRO A 34 0.26 9.97 -20.16
C PRO A 34 -0.37 8.77 -20.87
N GLU A 35 0.45 7.95 -21.55
CA GLU A 35 -0.01 6.74 -22.22
C GLU A 35 -0.09 5.52 -21.31
N SER A 36 0.50 5.60 -20.10
CA SER A 36 0.54 4.48 -19.17
C SER A 36 -0.84 4.19 -18.57
N HIS A 37 -1.14 2.89 -18.41
CA HIS A 37 -2.30 2.40 -17.69
C HIS A 37 -1.84 1.62 -16.45
N VAL A 38 -2.20 2.10 -15.28
CA VAL A 38 -1.80 1.56 -13.97
C VAL A 38 -2.98 0.86 -13.31
N LEU A 39 -2.76 -0.29 -12.71
CA LEU A 39 -3.68 -0.95 -11.80
C LEU A 39 -3.25 -0.64 -10.35
N ASP A 40 -4.16 -0.12 -9.53
CA ASP A 40 -3.94 0.12 -8.10
C ASP A 40 -4.92 -0.74 -7.29
N MET A 41 -4.40 -1.82 -6.69
CA MET A 41 -5.20 -2.82 -5.98
C MET A 41 -5.26 -2.55 -4.49
N ALA A 42 -6.47 -2.67 -3.94
CA ALA A 42 -6.80 -2.30 -2.56
C ALA A 42 -6.33 -0.86 -2.28
N SER A 43 -6.81 0.04 -3.13
CA SER A 43 -6.33 1.43 -3.25
C SER A 43 -6.73 2.32 -2.08
N GLY A 44 -7.55 1.82 -1.15
CA GLY A 44 -8.02 2.53 0.00
C GLY A 44 -8.70 3.85 -0.37
N ARG A 45 -8.25 4.96 0.20
CA ARG A 45 -8.77 6.31 -0.04
C ARG A 45 -8.18 6.99 -1.27
N GLY A 46 -7.55 6.20 -2.18
CA GLY A 46 -7.08 6.65 -3.49
C GLY A 46 -5.85 7.57 -3.46
N GLY A 47 -5.08 7.59 -2.37
CA GLY A 47 -3.92 8.48 -2.23
C GLY A 47 -2.86 8.29 -3.32
N PRO A 48 -2.31 7.08 -3.51
CA PRO A 48 -1.35 6.79 -4.58
C PRO A 48 -1.92 7.09 -5.96
N ALA A 49 -3.14 6.64 -6.27
CA ALA A 49 -3.79 6.87 -7.56
C ALA A 49 -3.89 8.38 -7.89
N LEU A 50 -4.36 9.19 -6.95
CA LEU A 50 -4.45 10.65 -7.11
C LEU A 50 -3.08 11.27 -7.41
N LEU A 51 -2.05 10.92 -6.64
CA LEU A 51 -0.71 11.48 -6.78
C LEU A 51 -0.06 11.11 -8.12
N LEU A 52 -0.19 9.85 -8.54
CA LEU A 52 0.36 9.36 -9.79
C LEU A 52 -0.37 9.96 -11.00
N ALA A 53 -1.71 9.96 -11.00
CA ALA A 53 -2.49 10.58 -12.08
C ALA A 53 -2.14 12.06 -12.25
N ARG A 54 -2.04 12.80 -11.13
CA ARG A 54 -1.70 14.23 -11.16
C ARG A 54 -0.27 14.50 -11.64
N ALA A 55 0.70 13.65 -11.25
CA ALA A 55 2.10 13.87 -11.57
C ALA A 55 2.48 13.44 -12.98
N PHE A 56 1.87 12.36 -13.50
CA PHE A 56 2.29 11.71 -14.75
C PHE A 56 1.22 11.74 -15.84
N GLY A 57 -0.02 12.14 -15.53
CA GLY A 57 -1.13 12.12 -16.49
C GLY A 57 -1.57 10.71 -16.88
N CYS A 58 -1.11 9.67 -16.19
CA CYS A 58 -1.41 8.27 -16.48
C CYS A 58 -2.86 7.91 -16.10
N ARG A 59 -3.44 6.94 -16.82
CA ARG A 59 -4.73 6.34 -16.48
C ARG A 59 -4.56 5.33 -15.36
N ILE A 60 -5.49 5.29 -14.41
CA ILE A 60 -5.44 4.38 -13.27
C ILE A 60 -6.79 3.68 -13.09
N THR A 61 -6.78 2.35 -13.06
CA THR A 61 -7.88 1.55 -12.56
C THR A 61 -7.61 1.26 -11.09
N SER A 62 -8.39 1.86 -10.20
CA SER A 62 -8.22 1.84 -8.75
C SER A 62 -9.32 0.96 -8.14
N VAL A 63 -8.94 -0.19 -7.59
CA VAL A 63 -9.86 -1.21 -7.08
C VAL A 63 -9.86 -1.18 -5.56
N GLU A 64 -11.03 -1.04 -4.96
CA GLU A 64 -11.21 -1.02 -3.51
C GLU A 64 -12.53 -1.71 -3.13
N GLN A 65 -12.53 -2.47 -2.05
CA GLN A 65 -13.71 -3.19 -1.57
C GLN A 65 -14.63 -2.30 -0.73
N ALA A 66 -14.07 -1.42 0.09
CA ALA A 66 -14.79 -0.61 1.06
C ALA A 66 -15.40 0.64 0.39
N GLU A 67 -16.73 0.71 0.35
CA GLU A 67 -17.46 1.86 -0.25
C GLU A 67 -17.16 3.17 0.48
N GLU A 68 -16.96 3.14 1.79
CA GLU A 68 -16.56 4.32 2.57
C GLU A 68 -15.22 4.90 2.11
N PHE A 69 -14.24 4.07 1.73
CA PHE A 69 -12.97 4.54 1.18
C PHE A 69 -13.14 5.06 -0.24
N LEU A 70 -13.92 4.37 -1.08
CA LEU A 70 -14.20 4.83 -2.43
C LEU A 70 -14.93 6.16 -2.47
N THR A 71 -15.84 6.41 -1.53
CA THR A 71 -16.53 7.69 -1.42
C THR A 71 -15.53 8.84 -1.22
N VAL A 72 -14.59 8.66 -0.30
CA VAL A 72 -13.51 9.63 -0.07
C VAL A 72 -12.59 9.76 -1.30
N ALA A 73 -12.25 8.64 -1.93
CA ALA A 73 -11.42 8.66 -3.14
C ALA A 73 -12.08 9.45 -4.27
N ARG A 74 -13.39 9.27 -4.51
CA ARG A 74 -14.15 10.05 -5.52
C ARG A 74 -14.11 11.55 -5.27
N GLU A 75 -14.31 11.96 -4.02
CA GLU A 75 -14.23 13.38 -3.64
C GLU A 75 -12.82 13.94 -3.89
N ARG A 76 -11.80 13.21 -3.51
CA ARG A 76 -10.39 13.62 -3.64
C ARG A 76 -9.96 13.75 -5.10
N VAL A 77 -10.26 12.77 -5.96
CA VAL A 77 -9.86 12.82 -7.38
C VAL A 77 -10.60 13.93 -8.13
N ARG A 78 -11.88 14.18 -7.79
CA ARG A 78 -12.64 15.32 -8.34
C ARG A 78 -12.07 16.66 -7.89
N ALA A 79 -11.80 16.81 -6.60
CA ALA A 79 -11.20 18.04 -6.06
C ALA A 79 -9.83 18.34 -6.68
N ALA A 80 -9.07 17.31 -7.03
CA ALA A 80 -7.78 17.43 -7.71
C ALA A 80 -7.89 17.61 -9.25
N GLY A 81 -9.08 17.46 -9.84
CA GLY A 81 -9.32 17.58 -11.29
C GLY A 81 -8.74 16.41 -12.11
N VAL A 82 -8.56 15.24 -11.50
CA VAL A 82 -8.01 14.03 -12.15
C VAL A 82 -9.00 12.87 -12.24
N ASP A 83 -10.27 13.13 -11.98
CA ASP A 83 -11.34 12.13 -12.05
C ASP A 83 -11.53 11.51 -13.44
N HIS A 84 -11.12 12.20 -14.49
CA HIS A 84 -11.10 11.69 -15.86
C HIS A 84 -9.96 10.70 -16.13
N LEU A 85 -8.96 10.62 -15.25
CA LEU A 85 -7.82 9.70 -15.33
C LEU A 85 -7.96 8.49 -14.40
N VAL A 86 -8.79 8.58 -13.35
CA VAL A 86 -8.90 7.54 -12.31
C VAL A 86 -10.27 6.88 -12.35
N GLU A 87 -10.30 5.65 -12.81
CA GLU A 87 -11.46 4.78 -12.72
C GLU A 87 -11.50 4.09 -11.36
N LEU A 88 -12.51 4.42 -10.54
CA LEU A 88 -12.73 3.83 -9.23
C LEU A 88 -13.70 2.65 -9.32
N VAL A 89 -13.23 1.46 -8.98
CA VAL A 89 -14.00 0.20 -9.08
C VAL A 89 -14.22 -0.37 -7.70
N GLN A 90 -15.48 -0.58 -7.32
CA GLN A 90 -15.82 -1.30 -6.10
C GLN A 90 -15.77 -2.81 -6.38
N ALA A 91 -14.77 -3.49 -5.85
CA ALA A 91 -14.64 -4.93 -5.95
C ALA A 91 -13.75 -5.50 -4.84
N ASP A 92 -14.00 -6.76 -4.48
CA ASP A 92 -13.01 -7.58 -3.77
C ASP A 92 -11.82 -7.83 -4.73
N GLY A 93 -10.62 -7.43 -4.32
CA GLY A 93 -9.41 -7.57 -5.14
C GLY A 93 -9.12 -9.01 -5.54
N ARG A 94 -9.47 -9.99 -4.69
CA ARG A 94 -9.31 -11.41 -5.00
C ARG A 94 -10.23 -11.88 -6.13
N GLY A 95 -11.42 -11.32 -6.22
CA GLY A 95 -12.42 -11.61 -7.26
C GLY A 95 -12.34 -10.70 -8.48
N PHE A 96 -11.51 -9.66 -8.46
CA PHE A 96 -11.38 -8.74 -9.59
C PHE A 96 -10.72 -9.43 -10.80
N PRO A 97 -11.29 -9.33 -12.01
CA PRO A 97 -10.74 -9.99 -13.19
C PRO A 97 -9.44 -9.33 -13.65
N LEU A 98 -8.32 -10.01 -13.40
CA LEU A 98 -7.00 -9.57 -13.85
C LEU A 98 -6.73 -10.07 -15.27
N GLU A 99 -7.01 -9.24 -16.27
CA GLU A 99 -6.70 -9.53 -17.67
C GLU A 99 -5.18 -9.54 -17.90
N ARG A 100 -4.69 -10.53 -18.63
CA ARG A 100 -3.26 -10.63 -18.92
C ARG A 100 -2.75 -9.46 -19.75
N GLU A 101 -1.58 -8.95 -19.37
CA GLU A 101 -0.82 -7.95 -20.14
C GLU A 101 -1.61 -6.66 -20.46
N ARG A 102 -2.59 -6.34 -19.61
CA ARG A 102 -3.46 -5.17 -19.78
C ARG A 102 -2.83 -3.86 -19.26
N TYR A 103 -1.96 -3.95 -18.28
CA TYR A 103 -1.44 -2.79 -17.58
C TYR A 103 0.05 -2.61 -17.81
N ASP A 104 0.52 -1.35 -17.84
CA ASP A 104 1.94 -1.02 -17.88
C ASP A 104 2.57 -1.14 -16.49
N ALA A 105 1.79 -0.91 -15.45
CA ALA A 105 2.21 -1.14 -14.07
C ALA A 105 1.04 -1.63 -13.19
N ALA A 106 1.36 -2.40 -12.15
CA ALA A 106 0.41 -2.82 -11.12
C ALA A 106 0.96 -2.54 -9.73
N LEU A 107 0.12 -1.99 -8.86
CA LEU A 107 0.43 -1.62 -7.49
C LEU A 107 -0.39 -2.45 -6.51
N CYS A 108 0.21 -2.82 -5.36
CA CYS A 108 -0.46 -3.27 -4.16
C CYS A 108 0.33 -2.73 -2.96
N LEU A 109 -0.12 -1.63 -2.37
CA LEU A 109 0.63 -0.92 -1.34
C LEU A 109 0.02 -1.15 0.04
N GLY A 110 0.63 -2.05 0.84
CA GLY A 110 0.20 -2.39 2.20
C GLY A 110 -1.02 -3.30 2.27
N ALA A 111 -1.31 -4.05 1.21
CA ALA A 111 -2.51 -4.89 1.13
C ALA A 111 -2.27 -6.29 0.53
N SER A 112 -1.07 -6.82 0.66
CA SER A 112 -0.75 -8.17 0.13
C SER A 112 -1.60 -9.29 0.73
N PHE A 113 -2.21 -9.05 1.89
CA PHE A 113 -3.18 -9.96 2.50
C PHE A 113 -4.36 -10.33 1.58
N VAL A 114 -4.66 -9.52 0.57
CA VAL A 114 -5.68 -9.83 -0.46
C VAL A 114 -5.40 -11.18 -1.12
N TRP A 115 -4.13 -11.54 -1.31
CA TRP A 115 -3.72 -12.83 -1.89
C TRP A 115 -2.81 -13.66 -0.96
N ASP A 116 -3.13 -13.64 0.33
CA ASP A 116 -2.41 -14.44 1.35
C ASP A 116 -0.90 -14.11 1.41
N GLY A 117 -0.54 -12.83 1.23
CA GLY A 117 0.81 -12.30 1.36
C GLY A 117 1.50 -11.95 0.03
N LEU A 118 2.76 -11.53 0.15
CA LEU A 118 3.56 -10.99 -0.95
C LEU A 118 3.66 -11.94 -2.16
N SER A 119 3.96 -13.21 -1.93
CA SER A 119 4.11 -14.18 -3.03
C SER A 119 2.83 -14.39 -3.82
N GLY A 120 1.68 -14.42 -3.14
CA GLY A 120 0.37 -14.48 -3.79
C GLY A 120 0.07 -13.22 -4.60
N SER A 121 0.36 -12.05 -4.04
CA SER A 121 0.20 -10.77 -4.73
C SER A 121 1.03 -10.69 -6.00
N LEU A 122 2.30 -11.10 -5.94
CA LEU A 122 3.18 -11.13 -7.11
C LEU A 122 2.67 -12.11 -8.18
N SER A 123 2.20 -13.31 -7.76
CA SER A 123 1.63 -14.31 -8.67
C SER A 123 0.36 -13.82 -9.36
N ALA A 124 -0.45 -13.01 -8.67
CA ALA A 124 -1.67 -12.44 -9.25
C ALA A 124 -1.36 -11.25 -10.19
N LEU A 125 -0.50 -10.33 -9.77
CA LEU A 125 -0.27 -9.07 -10.48
C LEU A 125 0.70 -9.18 -11.66
N ALA A 126 1.76 -10.01 -11.57
CA ALA A 126 2.76 -10.09 -12.63
C ALA A 126 2.20 -10.51 -14.00
N PRO A 127 1.25 -11.47 -14.13
CA PRO A 127 0.63 -11.78 -15.42
C PRO A 127 -0.23 -10.65 -15.99
N ALA A 128 -0.78 -9.76 -15.15
CA ALA A 128 -1.64 -8.66 -15.59
C ALA A 128 -0.86 -7.49 -16.19
N VAL A 129 0.45 -7.43 -15.92
CA VAL A 129 1.35 -6.39 -16.44
C VAL A 129 1.94 -6.82 -17.79
N ALA A 130 2.06 -5.90 -18.73
CA ALA A 130 2.69 -6.15 -20.04
C ALA A 130 4.18 -6.53 -19.90
N PRO A 131 4.76 -7.27 -20.84
CA PRO A 131 6.21 -7.46 -20.90
C PRO A 131 6.96 -6.11 -20.90
N GLY A 132 7.99 -5.99 -20.08
CA GLY A 132 8.72 -4.74 -19.86
C GLY A 132 8.09 -3.81 -18.81
N GLY A 133 6.85 -4.04 -18.42
CA GLY A 133 6.14 -3.23 -17.40
C GLY A 133 6.53 -3.59 -15.97
N PHE A 134 5.85 -2.98 -14.98
CA PHE A 134 6.30 -2.95 -13.60
C PHE A 134 5.25 -3.48 -12.61
N VAL A 135 5.71 -4.20 -11.59
CA VAL A 135 4.90 -4.57 -10.42
C VAL A 135 5.53 -3.93 -9.19
N ALA A 136 4.76 -3.18 -8.43
CA ALA A 136 5.22 -2.57 -7.20
C ALA A 136 4.35 -3.03 -6.01
N VAL A 137 5.00 -3.60 -4.99
CA VAL A 137 4.32 -3.99 -3.77
C VAL A 137 4.98 -3.29 -2.59
N GLY A 138 4.15 -2.66 -1.76
CA GLY A 138 4.56 -2.01 -0.52
C GLY A 138 4.27 -2.92 0.66
N GLU A 139 5.30 -3.27 1.41
CA GLU A 139 5.21 -4.23 2.52
C GLU A 139 6.00 -3.79 3.75
N PRO A 140 5.51 -4.16 4.94
CA PRO A 140 6.36 -4.20 6.12
C PRO A 140 7.46 -5.26 5.98
N TYR A 141 8.60 -5.01 6.63
CA TYR A 141 9.70 -5.98 6.72
C TYR A 141 10.42 -5.88 8.05
N TRP A 142 11.04 -6.95 8.51
CA TRP A 142 11.89 -6.93 9.70
C TRP A 142 13.26 -6.33 9.35
N ARG A 143 13.63 -5.23 10.05
CA ARG A 143 14.94 -4.58 9.92
C ARG A 143 16.05 -5.44 10.49
N THR A 144 15.73 -6.29 11.47
CA THR A 144 16.66 -7.15 12.18
C THR A 144 16.10 -8.56 12.25
N TRP A 145 16.94 -9.55 12.01
CA TRP A 145 16.62 -10.95 12.16
C TRP A 145 17.82 -11.72 12.73
N PRO A 146 17.66 -12.62 13.74
CA PRO A 146 16.40 -12.94 14.40
C PRO A 146 15.84 -11.78 15.21
N LEU A 147 14.54 -11.81 15.50
CA LEU A 147 13.87 -10.81 16.33
C LEU A 147 14.40 -10.89 17.78
N PRO A 148 14.46 -9.76 18.51
CA PRO A 148 14.99 -9.76 19.87
C PRO A 148 14.12 -10.56 20.83
N GLU A 149 14.75 -11.13 21.87
CA GLU A 149 14.05 -11.82 22.94
C GLU A 149 13.00 -10.90 23.61
N GLY A 150 11.81 -11.45 23.85
CA GLY A 150 10.69 -10.73 24.46
C GLY A 150 9.82 -9.94 23.48
N PHE A 151 10.14 -9.95 22.18
CA PHE A 151 9.23 -9.47 21.15
C PHE A 151 8.61 -10.65 20.39
N GLU A 152 7.29 -10.67 20.32
CA GLU A 152 6.52 -11.62 19.52
C GLU A 152 5.71 -10.85 18.47
N PRO A 153 5.81 -11.23 17.18
CA PRO A 153 4.93 -10.68 16.14
C PRO A 153 3.45 -10.93 16.46
N ASP A 154 2.59 -10.05 15.98
CA ASP A 154 1.15 -10.30 16.09
C ASP A 154 0.73 -11.46 15.19
N PRO A 155 -0.35 -12.18 15.50
CA PRO A 155 -0.87 -13.24 14.63
C PRO A 155 -1.11 -12.73 13.20
N GLY A 156 -0.52 -13.41 12.21
CA GLY A 156 -0.59 -13.02 10.80
C GLY A 156 0.51 -12.06 10.33
N GLU A 157 1.43 -11.63 11.21
CA GLU A 157 2.64 -10.89 10.84
C GLU A 157 3.76 -11.85 10.45
N ASP A 158 3.69 -12.38 9.25
CA ASP A 158 4.70 -13.25 8.63
C ASP A 158 5.70 -12.45 7.77
N PHE A 159 6.03 -11.23 8.22
CA PHE A 159 6.98 -10.37 7.52
C PHE A 159 8.38 -11.02 7.51
N VAL A 160 9.09 -10.75 6.45
CA VAL A 160 10.46 -11.25 6.24
C VAL A 160 11.45 -10.10 6.21
N THR A 161 12.73 -10.40 6.06
CA THR A 161 13.76 -9.38 5.85
C THR A 161 13.61 -8.73 4.47
N LEU A 162 14.16 -7.54 4.29
CA LEU A 162 14.14 -6.85 3.00
C LEU A 162 14.82 -7.65 1.88
N SER A 163 15.86 -8.41 2.21
CA SER A 163 16.53 -9.31 1.27
C SER A 163 15.61 -10.44 0.81
N GLU A 164 14.87 -11.04 1.72
CA GLU A 164 13.91 -12.10 1.38
C GLU A 164 12.70 -11.53 0.63
N THR A 165 12.27 -10.30 0.95
CA THR A 165 11.25 -9.58 0.17
C THR A 165 11.68 -9.44 -1.29
N ALA A 166 12.91 -8.97 -1.54
CA ALA A 166 13.46 -8.87 -2.90
C ALA A 166 13.55 -10.24 -3.60
N GLY A 167 14.01 -11.27 -2.89
CA GLY A 167 14.10 -12.64 -3.42
C GLY A 167 12.75 -13.23 -3.84
N ARG A 168 11.63 -12.83 -3.21
CA ARG A 168 10.28 -13.23 -3.63
C ARG A 168 9.90 -12.63 -4.99
N PHE A 169 10.31 -11.39 -5.30
CA PHE A 169 10.13 -10.80 -6.62
C PHE A 169 10.88 -11.59 -7.70
N GLU A 170 12.15 -11.92 -7.44
CA GLU A 170 12.97 -12.72 -8.36
C GLU A 170 12.36 -14.11 -8.57
N SER A 171 11.86 -14.74 -7.52
CA SER A 171 11.17 -16.04 -7.59
C SER A 171 9.87 -15.97 -8.40
N ALA A 172 9.22 -14.81 -8.45
CA ALA A 172 8.06 -14.55 -9.31
C ALA A 172 8.43 -14.19 -10.77
N GLY A 173 9.72 -14.26 -11.14
CA GLY A 173 10.23 -13.95 -12.49
C GLY A 173 10.34 -12.45 -12.78
N LEU A 174 10.36 -11.62 -11.76
CA LEU A 174 10.53 -10.16 -11.87
C LEU A 174 11.97 -9.77 -11.56
N THR A 175 12.54 -8.85 -12.33
CA THR A 175 13.83 -8.24 -12.01
C THR A 175 13.61 -7.07 -11.06
N VAL A 176 14.19 -7.09 -9.86
CA VAL A 176 14.12 -5.97 -8.92
C VAL A 176 14.89 -4.78 -9.48
N VAL A 177 14.20 -3.66 -9.72
CA VAL A 177 14.75 -2.45 -10.34
C VAL A 177 14.59 -1.21 -9.45
N GLY A 178 13.85 -1.31 -8.37
CA GLY A 178 13.64 -0.20 -7.45
C GLY A 178 13.34 -0.62 -6.03
N LEU A 179 13.78 0.22 -5.10
CA LEU A 179 13.50 0.09 -3.68
C LEU A 179 13.25 1.50 -3.12
N ILE A 180 12.09 1.69 -2.50
CA ILE A 180 11.69 2.96 -1.89
C ILE A 180 11.31 2.66 -0.43
N ALA A 181 12.27 2.79 0.46
CA ALA A 181 12.07 2.53 1.87
C ALA A 181 11.53 3.76 2.61
N SER A 182 10.65 3.54 3.57
CA SER A 182 10.18 4.57 4.48
C SER A 182 11.29 4.98 5.45
N SER A 183 11.39 6.28 5.69
CA SER A 183 12.23 6.81 6.75
C SER A 183 11.58 6.58 8.11
N GLN A 184 12.35 6.75 9.18
CA GLN A 184 11.79 6.72 10.53
C GLN A 184 10.78 7.85 10.74
N ASP A 185 11.01 9.01 10.11
CA ASP A 185 10.10 10.15 10.17
C ASP A 185 8.76 9.87 9.45
N ASP A 186 8.75 9.11 8.34
CA ASP A 186 7.51 8.68 7.69
C ASP A 186 6.69 7.77 8.63
N TRP A 187 7.36 6.85 9.32
CA TRP A 187 6.73 5.98 10.31
C TRP A 187 6.18 6.77 11.51
N ASP A 188 6.99 7.64 12.10
CA ASP A 188 6.59 8.42 13.27
C ASP A 188 5.41 9.34 12.95
N ARG A 189 5.36 9.94 11.75
CA ARG A 189 4.21 10.74 11.28
C ARG A 189 2.96 9.90 11.05
N TYR A 190 3.10 8.74 10.42
CA TYR A 190 2.00 7.83 10.17
C TYR A 190 1.37 7.35 11.48
N GLU A 191 2.17 6.85 12.40
CA GLU A 191 1.73 6.33 13.68
C GLU A 191 1.18 7.41 14.61
N SER A 192 1.84 8.57 14.71
CA SER A 192 1.38 9.65 15.58
C SER A 192 0.07 10.30 15.10
N LEU A 193 -0.20 10.27 13.79
CA LEU A 193 -1.49 10.71 13.28
C LEU A 193 -2.63 9.77 13.71
N HIS A 194 -2.40 8.45 13.79
CA HIS A 194 -3.36 7.52 14.39
C HIS A 194 -3.71 7.92 15.83
N TRP A 195 -2.69 8.26 16.61
CA TRP A 195 -2.91 8.63 18.02
C TRP A 195 -3.73 9.91 18.15
N LEU A 196 -3.41 10.92 17.34
CA LEU A 196 -4.14 12.20 17.31
C LEU A 196 -5.61 11.99 16.93
N VAL A 197 -5.83 11.29 15.83
CA VAL A 197 -7.18 11.03 15.29
C VAL A 197 -8.02 10.21 16.27
N LEU A 198 -7.42 9.22 16.92
CA LEU A 198 -8.11 8.44 17.95
C LEU A 198 -8.52 9.30 19.15
N GLU A 199 -7.63 10.18 19.61
CA GLU A 199 -7.93 11.06 20.75
C GLU A 199 -9.05 12.06 20.41
N GLU A 200 -9.04 12.64 19.21
CA GLU A 200 -10.13 13.49 18.71
C GLU A 200 -11.46 12.71 18.69
N TRP A 201 -11.46 11.51 18.10
CA TRP A 201 -12.65 10.67 18.05
C TRP A 201 -13.18 10.31 19.44
N LEU A 202 -12.31 9.91 20.37
CA LEU A 202 -12.68 9.57 21.75
C LEU A 202 -13.26 10.78 22.51
N SER A 203 -12.79 11.98 22.22
CA SER A 203 -13.31 13.20 22.86
C SER A 203 -14.72 13.55 22.37
N GLU A 204 -15.01 13.26 21.09
CA GLU A 204 -16.32 13.52 20.48
C GLU A 204 -17.33 12.41 20.76
N HIS A 205 -16.88 11.20 21.08
CA HIS A 205 -17.69 9.98 21.23
C HIS A 205 -17.51 9.34 22.62
N SER A 206 -17.41 10.16 23.68
CA SER A 206 -17.15 9.65 25.04
C SER A 206 -18.19 8.63 25.52
N ASP A 207 -19.41 8.74 25.07
CA ASP A 207 -20.54 7.86 25.44
C ASP A 207 -20.74 6.66 24.48
N ASP A 208 -19.90 6.53 23.45
CA ASP A 208 -19.97 5.39 22.53
C ASP A 208 -19.52 4.10 23.25
N PRO A 209 -20.28 3.01 23.14
CA PRO A 209 -19.91 1.73 23.77
C PRO A 209 -18.53 1.19 23.40
N GLN A 210 -17.96 1.60 22.26
CA GLN A 210 -16.63 1.17 21.79
C GLN A 210 -15.48 2.05 22.33
N SER A 211 -15.77 3.18 22.96
CA SER A 211 -14.74 4.15 23.37
C SER A 211 -13.71 3.57 24.31
N ASP A 212 -14.11 2.73 25.28
CA ASP A 212 -13.17 2.10 26.20
C ASP A 212 -12.29 1.05 25.49
N GLU A 213 -12.84 0.25 24.59
CA GLU A 213 -12.09 -0.71 23.77
C GLU A 213 -11.08 0.01 22.87
N PHE A 214 -11.51 1.08 22.21
CA PHE A 214 -10.64 1.87 21.30
C PHE A 214 -9.52 2.57 22.07
N ARG A 215 -9.81 3.12 23.25
CA ARG A 215 -8.80 3.73 24.13
C ARG A 215 -7.73 2.71 24.53
N GLU A 216 -8.14 1.54 24.99
CA GLU A 216 -7.22 0.49 25.43
C GLU A 216 -6.44 -0.10 24.24
N ARG A 217 -7.07 -0.30 23.09
CA ARG A 217 -6.40 -0.74 21.86
C ARG A 217 -5.37 0.27 21.38
N GLY A 218 -5.71 1.56 21.35
CA GLY A 218 -4.81 2.64 20.97
C GLY A 218 -3.61 2.78 21.91
N ARG A 219 -3.85 2.63 23.24
CA ARG A 219 -2.78 2.64 24.24
C ARG A 219 -1.78 1.50 23.98
N ARG A 220 -2.25 0.27 23.80
CA ARG A 220 -1.41 -0.91 23.48
C ARG A 220 -0.66 -0.76 22.17
N HIS A 221 -1.33 -0.27 21.13
CA HIS A 221 -0.72 -0.03 19.82
C HIS A 221 0.43 0.97 19.92
N ARG A 222 0.20 2.13 20.56
CA ARG A 222 1.23 3.15 20.79
C ARG A 222 2.41 2.63 21.62
N GLU A 223 2.14 1.92 22.73
CA GLU A 223 3.20 1.33 23.56
C GLU A 223 4.05 0.33 22.77
N ARG A 224 3.40 -0.55 21.98
CA ARG A 224 4.07 -1.53 21.14
C ARG A 224 4.93 -0.88 20.07
N TYR A 225 4.41 0.18 19.43
CA TYR A 225 5.19 0.96 18.47
C TYR A 225 6.43 1.57 19.12
N LEU A 226 6.28 2.34 20.18
CA LEU A 226 7.38 3.05 20.82
C LEU A 226 8.42 2.13 21.46
N ARG A 227 8.00 0.97 21.94
CA ARG A 227 8.90 0.00 22.59
C ARG A 227 9.63 -0.89 21.61
N TRP A 228 9.01 -1.27 20.51
CA TRP A 228 9.51 -2.32 19.66
C TRP A 228 9.47 -1.99 18.16
N ARG A 229 8.27 -1.70 17.61
CA ARG A 229 8.06 -1.65 16.16
C ARG A 229 8.85 -0.53 15.50
N ARG A 230 9.01 0.59 16.18
CA ARG A 230 9.76 1.75 15.69
C ARG A 230 11.17 1.37 15.24
N ASP A 231 11.84 0.48 15.94
CA ASP A 231 13.20 0.05 15.63
C ASP A 231 13.24 -1.24 14.79
N LEU A 232 12.27 -2.14 15.00
CA LEU A 232 12.28 -3.47 14.38
C LEU A 232 11.59 -3.52 13.03
N LEU A 233 10.57 -2.67 12.79
CA LEU A 233 9.74 -2.74 11.60
C LEU A 233 10.13 -1.67 10.60
N GLY A 234 10.44 -2.08 9.38
CA GLY A 234 10.55 -1.23 8.22
C GLY A 234 9.31 -1.34 7.34
N TRP A 235 9.16 -0.43 6.41
CA TRP A 235 8.21 -0.52 5.31
C TRP A 235 8.88 -0.05 4.02
N ALA A 236 8.66 -0.77 2.93
CA ALA A 236 9.26 -0.41 1.66
C ALA A 236 8.38 -0.80 0.48
N ILE A 237 8.44 0.00 -0.58
CA ILE A 237 7.94 -0.38 -1.89
C ILE A 237 9.09 -0.99 -2.66
N VAL A 238 8.94 -2.26 -3.06
CA VAL A 238 9.84 -2.93 -3.99
C VAL A 238 9.23 -2.87 -5.38
N VAL A 239 10.02 -2.50 -6.38
CA VAL A 239 9.61 -2.43 -7.79
C VAL A 239 10.31 -3.51 -8.56
N GLY A 240 9.53 -4.42 -9.11
CA GLY A 240 9.97 -5.46 -10.03
C GLY A 240 9.58 -5.15 -11.48
N ARG A 241 10.49 -5.35 -12.41
CA ARG A 241 10.21 -5.23 -13.84
C ARG A 241 9.94 -6.62 -14.42
N ARG A 242 8.85 -6.76 -15.18
CA ARG A 242 8.57 -7.97 -15.92
C ARG A 242 9.54 -8.04 -17.13
N PRO A 243 10.23 -9.18 -17.38
CA PRO A 243 11.12 -9.30 -18.53
C PRO A 243 10.40 -9.04 -19.85
N GLU A 244 11.08 -8.38 -20.78
CA GLU A 244 10.62 -8.30 -22.17
C GLU A 244 10.62 -9.68 -22.81
N VAL A 245 9.64 -9.96 -23.65
CA VAL A 245 9.70 -11.15 -24.50
C VAL A 245 10.82 -10.92 -25.53
N ARG A 246 11.96 -11.57 -25.35
CA ARG A 246 13.00 -11.55 -26.36
C ARG A 246 12.39 -12.16 -27.63
N GLY A 247 12.08 -11.31 -28.62
CA GLY A 247 11.78 -11.78 -29.96
C GLY A 247 12.94 -12.66 -30.41
N VAL A 248 12.67 -13.91 -30.74
CA VAL A 248 13.60 -14.73 -31.47
C VAL A 248 13.86 -13.95 -32.75
N ARG A 249 15.01 -13.27 -32.84
CA ARG A 249 15.46 -12.73 -34.13
C ARG A 249 15.62 -13.93 -35.06
N ALA A 250 14.70 -14.04 -36.02
CA ALA A 250 14.78 -15.00 -37.12
C ALA A 250 15.95 -14.67 -38.02
#